data_daf72611495f4645b6a066d63a926690
#
_entry.id   daf72611495f4645b6a066d63a926690
#
_cell.length_a   1.000
_cell.length_b   1.000
_cell.length_c   1.000
_cell.angle_alpha   90.00
_cell.angle_beta   90.00
_cell.angle_gamma   90.00
#
_symmetry.space_group_name_H-M   'P 1'
#
loop_
_entity.id
_entity.type
_entity.pdbx_description
1 polymer ?
#
loop_
_entity_poly.entity_id
_entity_poly.type
_entity_poly.pdbx_seq_one_letter_code
_entity_poly.pdbx_strand_id
1 'polypeptide(L)'
;MITVEKFIACVRENAARVTHYESGGDGSKNGGCDCIGLIIGALRLAGVEWKGTRGSNYAARYKIQEDRPLLVSGSTTMMPGVIVFKGKEPGDSGYDLPEYYKDSGDLTDYYHVGVVMETEPLLIMHCTLDKAHGVDGITEDHKFGNWKYFAKLKDVNYNSELYKARVTAATGDTVNLRKGMGTNYDVIVRVPIGSIVSVYGGGNDGWQKVEYDKIYLGYMMTQFLAPLPDFIHGDDNDGHVHPDYTPDESVQDNSAATIDEYKDALRQSNEALDRAADALGVLMAQLEKNKKLLEG
;
A
#
# COMPACT_ATOMS: atom_id res chain seq x y z
N MET A 1 -9.31 1.62 -10.86
CA MET A 1 -8.22 1.52 -9.86
C MET A 1 -7.78 0.07 -9.81
N ILE A 2 -6.50 -0.23 -9.93
CA ILE A 2 -5.94 -1.59 -9.91
C ILE A 2 -5.40 -1.91 -8.51
N THR A 3 -5.23 -3.20 -8.17
CA THR A 3 -4.59 -3.58 -6.91
C THR A 3 -3.09 -3.30 -6.95
N VAL A 4 -2.47 -3.13 -5.80
CA VAL A 4 -1.03 -2.87 -5.71
C VAL A 4 -0.20 -4.05 -6.22
N GLU A 5 -0.66 -5.30 -6.03
CA GLU A 5 -0.03 -6.52 -6.54
C GLU A 5 -0.02 -6.53 -8.07
N LYS A 6 -1.18 -6.21 -8.69
CA LYS A 6 -1.28 -6.09 -10.15
C LYS A 6 -0.33 -5.04 -10.68
N PHE A 7 -0.24 -3.89 -10.00
CA PHE A 7 0.70 -2.83 -10.37
C PHE A 7 2.14 -3.32 -10.31
N ILE A 8 2.57 -3.94 -9.19
CA ILE A 8 3.93 -4.48 -9.02
C ILE A 8 4.26 -5.53 -10.09
N ALA A 9 3.33 -6.47 -10.34
CA ALA A 9 3.50 -7.47 -11.40
C ALA A 9 3.70 -6.83 -12.77
N CYS A 10 2.91 -5.81 -13.11
CA CYS A 10 3.05 -5.06 -14.36
C CYS A 10 4.33 -4.22 -14.42
N VAL A 11 4.85 -3.71 -13.29
CA VAL A 11 6.17 -3.05 -13.26
C VAL A 11 7.26 -4.05 -13.61
N ARG A 12 7.27 -5.26 -13.02
CA ARG A 12 8.23 -6.33 -13.36
C ARG A 12 8.12 -6.74 -14.84
N GLU A 13 6.90 -6.93 -15.33
CA GLU A 13 6.64 -7.28 -16.72
C GLU A 13 7.12 -6.19 -17.68
N ASN A 14 6.86 -4.91 -17.39
CA ASN A 14 7.34 -3.81 -18.21
C ASN A 14 8.87 -3.71 -18.19
N ALA A 15 9.48 -3.83 -17.00
CA ALA A 15 10.92 -3.80 -16.81
C ALA A 15 11.63 -4.89 -17.64
N ALA A 16 11.06 -6.10 -17.71
CA ALA A 16 11.60 -7.20 -18.51
C ALA A 16 11.62 -6.93 -20.03
N ARG A 17 10.85 -5.95 -20.50
CA ARG A 17 10.80 -5.52 -21.93
C ARG A 17 11.77 -4.40 -22.23
N VAL A 18 12.30 -3.71 -21.22
CA VAL A 18 13.18 -2.56 -21.37
C VAL A 18 14.59 -3.03 -21.71
N THR A 19 15.17 -2.47 -22.76
CA THR A 19 16.53 -2.78 -23.23
C THR A 19 17.47 -1.58 -23.12
N HIS A 20 16.94 -0.35 -23.03
CA HIS A 20 17.74 0.88 -22.94
C HIS A 20 16.89 2.04 -22.41
N TYR A 21 17.56 3.09 -21.97
CA TYR A 21 16.91 4.36 -21.59
C TYR A 21 16.56 5.16 -22.85
N GLU A 22 15.30 5.56 -22.97
CA GLU A 22 14.79 6.44 -24.01
C GLU A 22 13.84 7.47 -23.41
N SER A 23 14.20 8.76 -23.53
CA SER A 23 13.31 9.85 -23.05
C SER A 23 11.96 9.80 -23.76
N GLY A 24 10.86 9.77 -22.99
CA GLY A 24 9.51 9.60 -23.52
C GLY A 24 9.11 8.15 -23.82
N GLY A 25 10.03 7.19 -23.71
CA GLY A 25 9.74 5.76 -23.84
C GLY A 25 8.96 5.20 -22.64
N ASP A 26 8.18 4.12 -22.85
CA ASP A 26 7.39 3.44 -21.81
C ASP A 26 7.53 1.91 -21.87
N GLY A 27 8.56 1.41 -22.54
CA GLY A 27 8.79 -0.02 -22.76
C GLY A 27 7.92 -0.65 -23.87
N SER A 28 6.97 0.07 -24.46
CA SER A 28 6.05 -0.50 -25.47
C SER A 28 6.66 -0.59 -26.87
N LYS A 29 7.63 0.26 -27.18
CA LYS A 29 8.28 0.32 -28.49
C LYS A 29 9.76 0.12 -28.34
N ASN A 30 10.33 -0.83 -29.10
CA ASN A 30 11.76 -1.11 -29.20
C ASN A 30 12.51 -1.26 -27.86
N GLY A 31 11.79 -1.47 -26.74
CA GLY A 31 12.40 -1.59 -25.42
C GLY A 31 12.89 -0.27 -24.81
N GLY A 32 12.61 0.88 -25.42
CA GLY A 32 12.97 2.20 -24.89
C GLY A 32 12.06 2.64 -23.75
N CYS A 33 12.65 3.12 -22.64
CA CYS A 33 11.93 3.54 -21.44
C CYS A 33 12.65 4.67 -20.71
N ASP A 34 11.93 5.61 -20.11
CA ASP A 34 12.45 6.56 -19.14
C ASP A 34 11.93 6.28 -17.71
N CYS A 35 12.34 7.08 -16.74
CA CYS A 35 12.00 6.86 -15.33
C CYS A 35 10.48 6.81 -15.08
N ILE A 36 9.73 7.75 -15.65
CA ILE A 36 8.27 7.76 -15.53
C ILE A 36 7.61 6.76 -16.49
N GLY A 37 8.27 6.45 -17.58
CA GLY A 37 7.82 5.46 -18.56
C GLY A 37 7.69 4.06 -17.99
N LEU A 38 8.53 3.69 -17.04
CA LEU A 38 8.41 2.42 -16.31
C LEU A 38 7.04 2.30 -15.65
N ILE A 39 6.58 3.36 -14.99
CA ILE A 39 5.28 3.44 -14.32
C ILE A 39 4.14 3.50 -15.33
N ILE A 40 4.26 4.36 -16.35
CA ILE A 40 3.24 4.51 -17.41
C ILE A 40 3.02 3.20 -18.15
N GLY A 41 4.10 2.51 -18.50
CA GLY A 41 4.04 1.22 -19.16
C GLY A 41 3.39 0.13 -18.29
N ALA A 42 3.71 0.12 -16.99
CA ALA A 42 3.09 -0.79 -16.04
C ALA A 42 1.58 -0.54 -15.91
N LEU A 43 1.15 0.72 -15.76
CA LEU A 43 -0.27 1.09 -15.71
C LEU A 43 -0.98 0.69 -17.01
N ARG A 44 -0.37 0.93 -18.18
CA ARG A 44 -0.91 0.51 -19.48
C ARG A 44 -1.08 -1.01 -19.58
N LEU A 45 -0.11 -1.81 -19.10
CA LEU A 45 -0.22 -3.27 -19.04
C LEU A 45 -1.36 -3.73 -18.12
N ALA A 46 -1.62 -2.96 -17.06
CA ALA A 46 -2.74 -3.20 -16.16
C ALA A 46 -4.09 -2.68 -16.69
N GLY A 47 -4.15 -2.14 -17.90
CA GLY A 47 -5.38 -1.58 -18.49
C GLY A 47 -5.73 -0.18 -18.01
N VAL A 48 -4.80 0.54 -17.37
CA VAL A 48 -5.00 1.91 -16.89
C VAL A 48 -4.33 2.91 -17.83
N GLU A 49 -5.10 3.87 -18.33
CA GLU A 49 -4.60 4.93 -19.20
C GLU A 49 -3.96 6.06 -18.39
N TRP A 50 -2.73 6.42 -18.74
CA TRP A 50 -2.10 7.62 -18.20
C TRP A 50 -2.69 8.87 -18.85
N LYS A 51 -3.52 9.60 -18.11
CA LYS A 51 -4.09 10.88 -18.57
C LYS A 51 -3.22 12.04 -18.11
N GLY A 52 -2.86 12.94 -19.02
CA GLY A 52 -2.10 14.16 -18.76
C GLY A 52 -0.64 14.08 -19.21
N THR A 53 0.16 15.03 -18.75
CA THR A 53 1.55 15.20 -19.15
C THR A 53 2.44 14.08 -18.57
N ARG A 54 3.42 13.66 -19.31
CA ARG A 54 4.49 12.75 -18.83
C ARG A 54 5.49 13.53 -17.98
N GLY A 55 6.12 12.84 -17.05
CA GLY A 55 7.18 13.39 -16.22
C GLY A 55 7.01 13.13 -14.72
N SER A 56 8.12 12.97 -14.03
CA SER A 56 8.16 12.74 -12.58
C SER A 56 7.60 13.94 -11.80
N ASN A 57 7.88 15.16 -12.24
CA ASN A 57 7.31 16.39 -11.68
C ASN A 57 5.77 16.45 -11.82
N TYR A 58 5.23 15.96 -12.95
CA TYR A 58 3.78 15.85 -13.14
C TYR A 58 3.19 14.76 -12.23
N ALA A 59 3.83 13.60 -12.15
CA ALA A 59 3.40 12.51 -11.29
C ALA A 59 3.32 12.94 -9.83
N ALA A 60 4.35 13.61 -9.33
CA ALA A 60 4.43 14.08 -7.94
C ALA A 60 3.33 15.06 -7.53
N ARG A 61 2.76 15.83 -8.49
CA ARG A 61 1.74 16.84 -8.20
C ARG A 61 0.32 16.40 -8.51
N TYR A 62 0.15 15.54 -9.53
CA TYR A 62 -1.20 15.27 -10.06
C TYR A 62 -1.61 13.81 -10.05
N LYS A 63 -0.66 12.87 -9.87
CA LYS A 63 -0.91 11.43 -9.97
C LYS A 63 -0.79 10.67 -8.64
N ILE A 64 -0.68 11.37 -7.54
CA ILE A 64 -0.55 10.80 -6.20
C ILE A 64 -1.82 10.98 -5.37
N GLN A 65 -2.02 10.14 -4.35
CA GLN A 65 -3.16 10.19 -3.44
C GLN A 65 -3.01 11.29 -2.39
N GLU A 66 -1.79 11.59 -2.00
CA GLU A 66 -1.42 12.65 -1.08
C GLU A 66 -1.47 14.03 -1.77
N ASP A 67 -1.58 15.11 -1.02
CA ASP A 67 -1.53 16.48 -1.55
C ASP A 67 -0.14 16.81 -2.14
N ARG A 68 0.90 16.19 -1.58
CA ARG A 68 2.30 16.24 -2.06
C ARG A 68 3.06 15.00 -1.61
N PRO A 69 4.19 14.65 -2.26
CA PRO A 69 5.04 13.55 -1.82
C PRO A 69 5.53 13.74 -0.38
N LEU A 70 5.55 12.64 0.39
CA LEU A 70 5.97 12.60 1.78
C LEU A 70 7.46 12.29 1.89
N LEU A 71 8.12 12.75 2.95
CA LEU A 71 9.54 12.45 3.19
C LEU A 71 9.71 10.96 3.54
N VAL A 72 10.73 10.34 2.96
CA VAL A 72 11.14 8.95 3.27
C VAL A 72 11.63 8.84 4.71
N SER A 73 12.35 9.86 5.22
CA SER A 73 12.86 9.88 6.59
C SER A 73 11.71 9.94 7.60
N GLY A 74 11.65 8.98 8.51
CA GLY A 74 10.62 8.90 9.54
C GLY A 74 9.31 8.27 9.12
N SER A 75 9.21 7.74 7.89
CA SER A 75 7.99 7.07 7.43
C SER A 75 7.89 5.64 7.98
N THR A 76 6.76 5.34 8.63
CA THR A 76 6.36 3.98 9.04
C THR A 76 5.44 3.30 8.00
N THR A 77 5.10 4.01 6.92
CA THR A 77 4.08 3.59 5.94
C THR A 77 4.67 3.19 4.58
N MET A 78 5.99 3.00 4.50
CA MET A 78 6.61 2.49 3.28
C MET A 78 6.14 1.08 3.00
N MET A 79 5.66 0.85 1.79
CA MET A 79 5.14 -0.45 1.35
C MET A 79 5.51 -0.69 -0.13
N PRO A 80 5.53 -1.95 -0.57
CA PRO A 80 5.67 -2.24 -2.00
C PRO A 80 4.60 -1.53 -2.84
N GLY A 81 4.98 -1.12 -4.05
CA GLY A 81 4.11 -0.41 -4.98
C GLY A 81 4.04 1.10 -4.81
N VAL A 82 4.54 1.69 -3.69
CA VAL A 82 4.67 3.15 -3.63
C VAL A 82 5.74 3.63 -4.60
N ILE A 83 5.55 4.84 -5.14
CA ILE A 83 6.56 5.49 -5.97
C ILE A 83 7.44 6.38 -5.13
N VAL A 84 8.73 6.39 -5.44
CA VAL A 84 9.74 7.21 -4.76
C VAL A 84 10.34 8.23 -5.70
N PHE A 85 10.74 9.39 -5.17
CA PHE A 85 11.29 10.46 -5.97
C PHE A 85 12.67 10.90 -5.43
N LYS A 86 13.57 11.21 -6.37
CA LYS A 86 14.73 12.06 -6.10
C LYS A 86 14.30 13.50 -6.36
N GLY A 87 14.57 14.39 -5.42
CA GLY A 87 14.16 15.79 -5.51
C GLY A 87 15.26 16.76 -5.12
N LYS A 88 15.14 17.97 -5.66
CA LYS A 88 15.98 19.13 -5.36
C LYS A 88 15.11 20.30 -4.93
N GLU A 89 15.59 21.02 -3.94
CA GLU A 89 14.93 22.24 -3.46
C GLU A 89 15.53 23.48 -4.13
N PRO A 90 14.82 24.62 -4.15
CA PRO A 90 15.38 25.88 -4.61
C PRO A 90 16.71 26.21 -3.92
N GLY A 91 17.75 26.43 -4.74
CA GLY A 91 19.12 26.65 -4.26
C GLY A 91 20.01 25.41 -4.28
N ASP A 92 19.48 24.21 -4.45
CA ASP A 92 20.30 23.01 -4.62
C ASP A 92 21.06 23.05 -5.97
N SER A 93 22.26 22.48 -5.98
CA SER A 93 23.05 22.34 -7.22
C SER A 93 22.30 21.54 -8.26
N GLY A 94 22.12 22.10 -9.47
CA GLY A 94 21.40 21.51 -10.57
C GLY A 94 19.88 21.42 -10.33
N TYR A 95 19.32 22.30 -9.49
CA TYR A 95 17.89 22.54 -9.43
C TYR A 95 17.40 23.13 -10.76
N ASP A 96 16.40 22.48 -11.38
CA ASP A 96 15.87 22.86 -12.69
C ASP A 96 14.37 22.57 -12.79
N LEU A 97 13.59 23.15 -11.88
CA LEU A 97 12.14 22.99 -11.92
C LEU A 97 11.56 23.69 -13.16
N PRO A 98 10.83 22.98 -14.03
CA PRO A 98 10.19 23.58 -15.19
C PRO A 98 9.26 24.75 -14.79
N GLU A 99 9.32 25.84 -15.58
CA GLU A 99 8.65 27.11 -15.32
C GLU A 99 7.16 26.94 -14.96
N TYR A 100 6.51 26.07 -15.67
CA TYR A 100 5.09 25.84 -15.52
C TYR A 100 4.66 25.20 -14.19
N TYR A 101 5.62 24.70 -13.37
CA TYR A 101 5.34 24.23 -12.01
C TYR A 101 5.63 25.28 -10.92
N LYS A 102 6.24 26.41 -11.25
CA LYS A 102 6.65 27.41 -10.27
C LYS A 102 5.46 28.05 -9.53
N ASP A 103 4.29 28.07 -10.16
CA ASP A 103 3.05 28.57 -9.56
C ASP A 103 2.25 27.48 -8.84
N SER A 104 2.75 26.26 -8.76
CA SER A 104 2.02 25.14 -8.16
C SER A 104 1.98 25.14 -6.61
N GLY A 105 2.74 26.03 -5.96
CA GLY A 105 2.90 26.06 -4.51
C GLY A 105 3.86 25.01 -3.95
N ASP A 106 4.34 24.09 -4.77
CA ASP A 106 5.38 23.09 -4.48
C ASP A 106 6.57 23.34 -5.40
N LEU A 107 7.66 23.87 -4.85
CA LEU A 107 8.85 24.27 -5.60
C LEU A 107 9.91 23.15 -5.67
N THR A 108 9.64 21.97 -5.14
CA THR A 108 10.55 20.83 -5.26
C THR A 108 10.62 20.36 -6.71
N ASP A 109 11.84 20.27 -7.27
CA ASP A 109 12.08 19.62 -8.56
C ASP A 109 12.23 18.11 -8.37
N TYR A 110 11.16 17.37 -8.63
CA TYR A 110 11.14 15.90 -8.60
C TYR A 110 11.71 15.35 -9.92
N TYR A 111 13.03 15.40 -10.07
CA TYR A 111 13.71 15.12 -11.34
C TYR A 111 13.78 13.63 -11.72
N HIS A 112 13.51 12.72 -10.79
CA HIS A 112 13.58 11.27 -11.04
C HIS A 112 12.58 10.49 -10.19
N VAL A 113 12.08 9.35 -10.71
CA VAL A 113 11.09 8.51 -10.05
C VAL A 113 11.43 7.03 -10.18
N GLY A 114 11.09 6.23 -9.17
CA GLY A 114 11.18 4.78 -9.13
C GLY A 114 10.01 4.17 -8.39
N VAL A 115 9.97 2.86 -8.32
CA VAL A 115 8.94 2.08 -7.64
C VAL A 115 9.58 1.23 -6.55
N VAL A 116 9.06 1.26 -5.33
CA VAL A 116 9.45 0.31 -4.28
C VAL A 116 8.82 -1.04 -4.62
N MET A 117 9.67 -2.00 -4.93
CA MET A 117 9.24 -3.37 -5.28
C MET A 117 9.16 -4.25 -4.03
N GLU A 118 10.06 -4.04 -3.09
CA GLU A 118 10.20 -4.77 -1.83
C GLU A 118 10.68 -3.83 -0.74
N THR A 119 10.35 -4.10 0.51
CA THR A 119 10.78 -3.26 1.65
C THR A 119 11.78 -3.96 2.56
N GLU A 120 11.86 -5.30 2.52
CA GLU A 120 12.75 -6.10 3.35
C GLU A 120 13.17 -7.40 2.62
N PRO A 121 14.35 -7.44 1.98
CA PRO A 121 15.29 -6.32 1.78
C PRO A 121 14.70 -5.24 0.86
N LEU A 122 15.14 -4.00 1.05
CA LEU A 122 14.68 -2.90 0.18
C LEU A 122 15.09 -3.13 -1.26
N LEU A 123 14.13 -3.00 -2.17
CA LEU A 123 14.34 -3.02 -3.61
C LEU A 123 13.55 -1.87 -4.25
N ILE A 124 14.26 -0.91 -4.85
CA ILE A 124 13.67 0.17 -5.65
C ILE A 124 14.06 -0.05 -7.10
N MET A 125 13.07 -0.21 -7.98
CA MET A 125 13.27 -0.38 -9.40
C MET A 125 13.01 0.94 -10.14
N HIS A 126 13.89 1.32 -11.03
CA HIS A 126 13.75 2.53 -11.85
C HIS A 126 14.46 2.37 -13.21
N CYS A 127 14.15 3.25 -14.16
CA CYS A 127 14.85 3.29 -15.45
C CYS A 127 15.70 4.55 -15.52
N THR A 128 17.00 4.42 -15.81
CA THR A 128 17.95 5.54 -15.80
C THR A 128 19.03 5.40 -16.85
N LEU A 129 19.64 6.53 -17.19
CA LEU A 129 20.85 6.59 -17.99
C LEU A 129 21.96 7.20 -17.12
N ASP A 130 22.97 6.41 -16.80
CA ASP A 130 24.18 6.88 -16.12
C ASP A 130 25.41 6.39 -16.92
N LYS A 131 25.82 7.20 -17.90
CA LYS A 131 26.94 6.87 -18.79
C LYS A 131 28.26 6.73 -18.05
N ALA A 132 28.43 7.43 -16.90
CA ALA A 132 29.67 7.37 -16.13
C ALA A 132 29.85 5.98 -15.47
N HIS A 133 28.74 5.30 -15.14
CA HIS A 133 28.74 3.98 -14.52
C HIS A 133 28.27 2.86 -15.48
N GLY A 134 28.10 3.18 -16.78
CA GLY A 134 27.67 2.18 -17.78
C GLY A 134 26.24 1.69 -17.63
N VAL A 135 25.37 2.48 -17.01
CA VAL A 135 23.96 2.13 -16.79
C VAL A 135 23.11 2.73 -17.93
N ASP A 136 22.30 1.88 -18.57
CA ASP A 136 21.38 2.27 -19.63
C ASP A 136 20.12 1.38 -19.55
N GLY A 137 19.07 1.86 -18.91
CA GLY A 137 17.82 1.12 -18.73
C GLY A 137 17.44 0.84 -17.29
N ILE A 138 16.93 -0.36 -17.03
CA ILE A 138 16.44 -0.75 -15.69
C ILE A 138 17.59 -0.90 -14.71
N THR A 139 17.38 -0.35 -13.52
CA THR A 139 18.35 -0.35 -12.41
C THR A 139 17.60 -0.63 -11.10
N GLU A 140 18.31 -1.28 -10.19
CA GLU A 140 17.81 -1.64 -8.85
C GLU A 140 18.68 -0.97 -7.79
N ASP A 141 18.02 -0.21 -6.88
CA ASP A 141 18.66 0.37 -5.70
C ASP A 141 18.20 -0.40 -4.45
N HIS A 142 19.15 -0.80 -3.60
CA HIS A 142 18.90 -1.55 -2.35
C HIS A 142 19.01 -0.66 -1.09
N LYS A 143 19.00 0.64 -1.26
CA LYS A 143 18.99 1.64 -0.18
C LYS A 143 18.32 2.92 -0.67
N PHE A 144 17.74 3.70 0.24
CA PHE A 144 17.11 4.95 -0.14
C PHE A 144 18.10 5.97 -0.71
N GLY A 145 19.29 6.10 -0.15
CA GLY A 145 20.31 7.01 -0.70
C GLY A 145 19.74 8.40 -0.98
N ASN A 146 19.66 8.76 -2.28
CA ASN A 146 19.10 10.04 -2.75
C ASN A 146 17.58 10.04 -2.97
N TRP A 147 16.89 8.92 -2.70
CA TRP A 147 15.43 8.88 -2.70
C TRP A 147 14.91 9.58 -1.45
N LYS A 148 14.38 10.79 -1.61
CA LYS A 148 13.98 11.66 -0.50
C LYS A 148 12.48 11.63 -0.21
N TYR A 149 11.66 11.33 -1.22
CA TYR A 149 10.21 11.44 -1.17
C TYR A 149 9.54 10.16 -1.64
N PHE A 150 8.30 9.94 -1.19
CA PHE A 150 7.46 8.85 -1.68
C PHE A 150 5.99 9.27 -1.72
N ALA A 151 5.19 8.54 -2.51
CA ALA A 151 3.75 8.73 -2.57
C ALA A 151 3.04 7.48 -3.11
N LYS A 152 1.73 7.41 -2.91
CA LYS A 152 0.84 6.41 -3.50
C LYS A 152 0.24 6.91 -4.80
N LEU A 153 0.22 6.09 -5.84
CA LEU A 153 -0.44 6.44 -7.11
C LEU A 153 -1.96 6.47 -6.96
N LYS A 154 -2.64 7.47 -7.57
CA LYS A 154 -4.12 7.59 -7.56
C LYS A 154 -4.83 6.39 -8.17
N ASP A 155 -4.23 5.79 -9.21
CA ASP A 155 -4.83 4.69 -9.96
C ASP A 155 -4.58 3.32 -9.33
N VAL A 156 -3.85 3.26 -8.20
CA VAL A 156 -3.50 2.04 -7.47
C VAL A 156 -4.20 2.01 -6.12
N ASN A 157 -4.88 0.91 -5.83
CA ASN A 157 -5.50 0.66 -4.54
C ASN A 157 -4.50 -0.08 -3.61
N TYR A 158 -4.01 0.63 -2.62
CA TYR A 158 -3.07 0.10 -1.61
C TYR A 158 -3.76 -0.52 -0.39
N ASN A 159 -5.07 -0.40 -0.32
CA ASN A 159 -5.90 -0.88 0.79
C ASN A 159 -6.97 -1.87 0.30
N SER A 160 -6.78 -2.48 -0.89
CA SER A 160 -7.69 -3.53 -1.33
C SER A 160 -7.56 -4.72 -0.38
N GLU A 161 -8.66 -5.03 0.29
CA GLU A 161 -8.81 -6.33 0.91
C GLU A 161 -8.80 -7.38 -0.22
N LEU A 162 -7.85 -8.31 -0.18
CA LEU A 162 -7.74 -9.36 -1.19
C LEU A 162 -8.72 -10.48 -0.91
N TYR A 163 -8.81 -10.89 0.36
CA TYR A 163 -9.70 -11.94 0.82
C TYR A 163 -9.83 -11.90 2.35
N LYS A 164 -10.85 -12.58 2.86
CA LYS A 164 -10.95 -12.93 4.28
C LYS A 164 -10.25 -14.25 4.53
N ALA A 165 -9.56 -14.35 5.65
CA ALA A 165 -8.95 -15.59 6.08
C ALA A 165 -9.34 -15.92 7.51
N ARG A 166 -9.41 -17.21 7.83
CA ARG A 166 -9.49 -17.70 9.20
C ARG A 166 -8.07 -17.89 9.73
N VAL A 167 -7.79 -17.39 10.91
CA VAL A 167 -6.51 -17.64 11.59
C VAL A 167 -6.47 -19.07 12.09
N THR A 168 -5.44 -19.81 11.70
CA THR A 168 -5.26 -21.23 12.03
C THR A 168 -3.84 -21.51 12.55
N ALA A 169 -3.70 -22.44 13.47
CA ALA A 169 -2.42 -23.04 13.86
C ALA A 169 -2.67 -24.43 14.43
N ALA A 170 -1.68 -25.33 14.33
CA ALA A 170 -1.78 -26.70 14.85
C ALA A 170 -1.72 -26.76 16.38
N THR A 171 -1.14 -25.75 17.04
CA THR A 171 -0.96 -25.70 18.50
C THR A 171 -1.08 -24.26 19.01
N GLY A 172 -1.44 -24.10 20.28
CA GLY A 172 -1.60 -22.82 20.94
C GLY A 172 -3.03 -22.25 20.74
N ASP A 173 -3.27 -21.08 21.33
CA ASP A 173 -4.59 -20.41 21.31
C ASP A 173 -4.59 -19.15 20.43
N THR A 174 -3.43 -18.63 20.08
CA THR A 174 -3.27 -17.36 19.37
C THR A 174 -2.12 -17.39 18.37
N VAL A 175 -2.19 -16.51 17.35
CA VAL A 175 -1.12 -16.22 16.40
C VAL A 175 -0.70 -14.76 16.53
N ASN A 176 0.60 -14.49 16.44
CA ASN A 176 1.12 -13.14 16.56
C ASN A 176 0.90 -12.31 15.28
N LEU A 177 0.26 -11.16 15.42
CA LEU A 177 0.26 -10.09 14.42
C LEU A 177 1.42 -9.13 14.74
N ARG A 178 2.33 -8.89 13.81
CA ARG A 178 3.59 -8.19 14.03
C ARG A 178 3.70 -6.89 13.26
N LYS A 179 4.59 -6.01 13.69
CA LYS A 179 4.86 -4.71 13.02
C LYS A 179 5.54 -4.86 11.64
N GLY A 180 6.14 -6.00 11.35
CA GLY A 180 6.85 -6.25 10.09
C GLY A 180 6.89 -7.73 9.71
N MET A 181 7.39 -8.02 8.52
CA MET A 181 7.46 -9.35 7.90
C MET A 181 8.67 -10.13 8.43
N GLY A 182 8.60 -10.58 9.71
CA GLY A 182 9.65 -11.37 10.35
C GLY A 182 9.34 -11.64 11.81
N THR A 183 9.90 -12.73 12.35
CA THR A 183 9.72 -13.12 13.76
C THR A 183 10.46 -12.23 14.75
N ASN A 184 11.41 -11.44 14.27
CA ASN A 184 12.20 -10.45 15.02
C ASN A 184 11.45 -9.11 15.25
N TYR A 185 10.34 -8.86 14.53
CA TYR A 185 9.53 -7.67 14.76
C TYR A 185 8.60 -7.82 15.97
N ASP A 186 8.35 -6.70 16.64
CA ASP A 186 7.45 -6.62 17.79
C ASP A 186 6.05 -7.15 17.46
N VAL A 187 5.44 -7.80 18.44
CA VAL A 187 4.04 -8.22 18.37
C VAL A 187 3.14 -7.01 18.66
N ILE A 188 2.23 -6.71 17.74
CA ILE A 188 1.17 -5.69 17.90
C ILE A 188 0.08 -6.26 18.80
N VAL A 189 -0.43 -7.44 18.44
CA VAL A 189 -1.49 -8.15 19.15
C VAL A 189 -1.38 -9.66 18.90
N ARG A 190 -1.91 -10.45 19.82
CA ARG A 190 -2.08 -11.90 19.66
C ARG A 190 -3.51 -12.17 19.22
N VAL A 191 -3.67 -12.66 17.99
CA VAL A 191 -4.96 -12.92 17.35
C VAL A 191 -5.40 -14.34 17.72
N PRO A 192 -6.59 -14.54 18.31
CA PRO A 192 -7.09 -15.89 18.63
C PRO A 192 -7.22 -16.77 17.38
N ILE A 193 -6.89 -18.05 17.50
CA ILE A 193 -7.15 -19.05 16.46
C ILE A 193 -8.67 -19.12 16.24
N GLY A 194 -9.08 -19.23 14.96
CA GLY A 194 -10.50 -19.18 14.56
C GLY A 194 -10.98 -17.78 14.18
N SER A 195 -10.27 -16.70 14.58
CA SER A 195 -10.64 -15.33 14.20
C SER A 195 -10.64 -15.14 12.69
N ILE A 196 -11.58 -14.33 12.21
CA ILE A 196 -11.59 -13.88 10.80
C ILE A 196 -10.80 -12.57 10.70
N VAL A 197 -9.91 -12.52 9.72
CA VAL A 197 -9.06 -11.36 9.44
C VAL A 197 -9.19 -10.96 7.98
N SER A 198 -8.98 -9.67 7.70
CA SER A 198 -8.84 -9.16 6.34
C SER A 198 -7.39 -9.28 5.91
N VAL A 199 -7.15 -9.87 4.75
CA VAL A 199 -5.83 -9.95 4.13
C VAL A 199 -5.73 -8.91 3.03
N TYR A 200 -4.69 -8.12 3.09
CA TYR A 200 -4.42 -7.01 2.17
C TYR A 200 -3.16 -7.29 1.35
N GLY A 201 -3.03 -6.63 0.23
CA GLY A 201 -1.81 -6.62 -0.53
C GLY A 201 -0.60 -6.02 0.21
N GLY A 202 0.60 -6.28 -0.31
CA GLY A 202 1.86 -5.77 0.25
C GLY A 202 2.54 -6.73 1.23
N GLY A 203 2.24 -8.02 1.14
CA GLY A 203 2.99 -9.11 1.77
C GLY A 203 4.14 -9.63 0.89
N ASN A 204 4.74 -10.73 1.31
CA ASN A 204 5.68 -11.54 0.54
C ASN A 204 5.31 -13.03 0.66
N ASP A 205 6.11 -13.93 0.06
CA ASP A 205 5.82 -15.37 0.02
C ASP A 205 5.60 -16.05 1.39
N GLY A 206 6.10 -15.46 2.46
CA GLY A 206 5.98 -16.01 3.81
C GLY A 206 5.11 -15.20 4.76
N TRP A 207 4.72 -13.95 4.39
CA TRP A 207 4.03 -13.01 5.26
C TRP A 207 2.96 -12.23 4.50
N GLN A 208 1.79 -12.07 5.12
CA GLN A 208 0.70 -11.27 4.56
C GLN A 208 0.41 -10.07 5.47
N LYS A 209 0.02 -8.95 4.85
CA LYS A 209 -0.52 -7.80 5.56
C LYS A 209 -1.94 -8.12 5.99
N VAL A 210 -2.21 -8.00 7.28
CA VAL A 210 -3.45 -8.47 7.90
C VAL A 210 -4.03 -7.37 8.78
N GLU A 211 -5.33 -7.16 8.67
CA GLU A 211 -6.11 -6.37 9.61
C GLU A 211 -6.98 -7.29 10.48
N TYR A 212 -6.89 -7.10 11.77
CA TYR A 212 -7.71 -7.76 12.76
C TYR A 212 -8.54 -6.74 13.52
N ASP A 213 -9.84 -7.04 13.68
CA ASP A 213 -10.81 -6.25 14.44
C ASP A 213 -10.94 -4.77 13.97
N LYS A 214 -10.61 -4.49 12.69
CA LYS A 214 -10.60 -3.14 12.09
C LYS A 214 -9.73 -2.11 12.83
N ILE A 215 -8.90 -2.55 13.76
CA ILE A 215 -8.06 -1.71 14.63
C ILE A 215 -6.59 -2.05 14.44
N TYR A 216 -6.26 -3.33 14.34
CA TYR A 216 -4.88 -3.81 14.35
C TYR A 216 -4.43 -4.16 12.93
N LEU A 217 -3.55 -3.35 12.37
CA LEU A 217 -2.93 -3.60 11.06
C LEU A 217 -1.48 -4.02 11.25
N GLY A 218 -1.08 -5.14 10.68
CA GLY A 218 0.28 -5.67 10.80
C GLY A 218 0.54 -6.81 9.82
N TYR A 219 1.46 -7.70 10.17
CA TYR A 219 1.87 -8.83 9.35
C TYR A 219 1.72 -10.14 10.10
N MET A 220 1.19 -11.14 9.40
CA MET A 220 1.03 -12.53 9.89
C MET A 220 1.65 -13.48 8.89
N MET A 221 2.25 -14.58 9.37
CA MET A 221 2.78 -15.60 8.46
C MET A 221 1.66 -16.24 7.66
N THR A 222 1.87 -16.41 6.36
CA THR A 222 0.90 -16.97 5.40
C THR A 222 0.39 -18.35 5.82
N GLN A 223 1.25 -19.18 6.42
CA GLN A 223 0.89 -20.52 6.92
C GLN A 223 -0.22 -20.53 7.99
N PHE A 224 -0.50 -19.39 8.62
CA PHE A 224 -1.55 -19.25 9.64
C PHE A 224 -2.84 -18.66 9.09
N LEU A 225 -2.95 -18.48 7.78
CA LEU A 225 -4.08 -17.86 7.11
C LEU A 225 -4.76 -18.88 6.19
N ALA A 226 -5.92 -19.36 6.59
CA ALA A 226 -6.78 -20.20 5.75
C ALA A 226 -7.79 -19.31 5.00
N PRO A 227 -7.67 -19.11 3.67
CA PRO A 227 -8.61 -18.31 2.89
C PRO A 227 -10.04 -18.83 3.02
N LEU A 228 -11.02 -17.91 3.09
CA LEU A 228 -12.44 -18.24 3.11
C LEU A 228 -13.00 -18.22 1.68
N PRO A 229 -13.69 -19.30 1.21
CA PRO A 229 -14.08 -19.47 -0.18
C PRO A 229 -15.01 -18.38 -0.74
N ASP A 230 -15.86 -17.78 0.09
CA ASP A 230 -16.90 -16.83 -0.32
C ASP A 230 -16.42 -15.39 -0.46
N PHE A 231 -15.13 -15.12 -0.24
CA PHE A 231 -14.54 -13.78 -0.27
C PHE A 231 -13.42 -13.61 -1.30
N ILE A 232 -13.28 -14.53 -2.24
CA ILE A 232 -12.44 -14.29 -3.41
C ILE A 232 -13.24 -13.36 -4.31
N HIS A 233 -12.92 -12.08 -4.34
CA HIS A 233 -13.49 -11.15 -5.31
C HIS A 233 -13.12 -11.64 -6.71
N GLY A 234 -14.08 -12.33 -7.34
CA GLY A 234 -13.99 -12.71 -8.72
C GLY A 234 -14.20 -11.50 -9.60
N ASP A 235 -13.14 -11.00 -10.17
CA ASP A 235 -13.08 -10.33 -11.46
C ASP A 235 -11.64 -10.42 -12.01
N ASP A 236 -11.15 -11.63 -12.16
CA ASP A 236 -10.10 -11.92 -13.12
C ASP A 236 -10.36 -13.33 -13.68
N ASN A 237 -10.92 -13.32 -14.88
CA ASN A 237 -11.06 -14.48 -15.76
C ASN A 237 -9.66 -14.83 -16.30
N ASP A 238 -8.76 -15.21 -15.41
CA ASP A 238 -7.42 -15.67 -15.70
C ASP A 238 -7.23 -17.05 -15.04
N GLY A 239 -7.25 -18.06 -15.88
CA GLY A 239 -7.39 -19.48 -15.58
C GLY A 239 -6.29 -20.14 -14.74
N HIS A 240 -5.90 -19.54 -13.61
CA HIS A 240 -5.07 -20.19 -12.60
C HIS A 240 -5.94 -20.95 -11.57
N VAL A 241 -6.22 -22.19 -11.91
CA VAL A 241 -6.75 -23.20 -10.99
C VAL A 241 -5.67 -23.52 -9.95
N HIS A 242 -5.93 -23.17 -8.68
CA HIS A 242 -5.14 -23.72 -7.57
C HIS A 242 -5.33 -25.23 -7.50
N PRO A 243 -4.26 -26.03 -7.49
CA PRO A 243 -4.38 -27.49 -7.39
C PRO A 243 -4.83 -27.90 -5.99
N ASP A 244 -5.85 -28.76 -5.96
CA ASP A 244 -6.30 -29.61 -4.87
C ASP A 244 -6.72 -28.95 -3.53
N TYR A 245 -7.94 -28.39 -3.52
CA TYR A 245 -8.75 -28.33 -2.31
C TYR A 245 -10.01 -29.19 -2.49
N THR A 246 -10.09 -30.31 -1.80
CA THR A 246 -11.34 -31.07 -1.62
C THR A 246 -11.97 -30.65 -0.30
N PRO A 247 -13.20 -30.11 -0.27
CA PRO A 247 -13.89 -29.78 0.98
C PRO A 247 -14.18 -31.03 1.80
N ASP A 248 -13.82 -31.02 3.08
CA ASP A 248 -14.26 -32.01 4.06
C ASP A 248 -15.74 -31.73 4.40
N GLU A 249 -16.64 -32.63 3.98
CA GLU A 249 -18.09 -32.51 4.17
C GLU A 249 -18.55 -32.72 5.63
N SER A 250 -17.67 -32.75 6.62
CA SER A 250 -18.03 -33.05 8.01
C SER A 250 -18.22 -31.85 8.93
N VAL A 251 -18.11 -30.59 8.42
CA VAL A 251 -18.33 -29.38 9.25
C VAL A 251 -19.80 -28.97 9.19
N GLN A 252 -20.56 -29.28 10.23
CA GLN A 252 -21.91 -28.76 10.43
C GLN A 252 -21.88 -27.23 10.54
N ASP A 253 -22.68 -26.60 9.68
CA ASP A 253 -22.86 -25.14 9.61
C ASP A 253 -23.60 -24.61 10.85
N ASN A 254 -22.86 -24.00 11.77
CA ASN A 254 -23.39 -23.23 12.90
C ASN A 254 -23.39 -21.71 12.62
N SER A 255 -23.34 -21.30 11.36
CA SER A 255 -23.10 -19.88 10.98
C SER A 255 -24.27 -18.94 11.26
N ALA A 256 -25.52 -19.43 11.32
CA ALA A 256 -26.68 -18.56 11.51
C ALA A 256 -26.80 -18.03 12.97
N ALA A 257 -26.51 -18.86 13.97
CA ALA A 257 -26.57 -18.46 15.38
C ALA A 257 -25.47 -17.44 15.74
N THR A 258 -24.25 -17.62 15.18
CA THR A 258 -23.11 -16.71 15.39
C THR A 258 -23.30 -15.34 14.74
N ILE A 259 -24.01 -15.23 13.63
CA ILE A 259 -24.26 -13.95 12.94
C ILE A 259 -25.22 -13.08 13.76
N ASP A 260 -26.25 -13.65 14.37
CA ASP A 260 -27.21 -12.89 15.18
C ASP A 260 -26.61 -12.46 16.52
N GLU A 261 -25.80 -13.30 17.16
CA GLU A 261 -25.01 -12.91 18.35
C GLU A 261 -24.03 -11.77 18.03
N TYR A 262 -23.42 -11.78 16.85
CA TYR A 262 -22.50 -10.72 16.42
C TYR A 262 -23.22 -9.40 16.12
N LYS A 263 -24.41 -9.45 15.52
CA LYS A 263 -25.26 -8.27 15.29
C LYS A 263 -25.73 -7.66 16.62
N ASP A 264 -26.06 -8.49 17.59
CA ASP A 264 -26.47 -8.03 18.93
C ASP A 264 -25.31 -7.39 19.70
N ALA A 265 -24.10 -7.97 19.62
CA ALA A 265 -22.90 -7.39 20.21
C ALA A 265 -22.53 -6.04 19.54
N LEU A 266 -22.67 -5.93 18.22
CA LEU A 266 -22.43 -4.69 17.47
C LEU A 266 -23.44 -3.61 17.86
N ARG A 267 -24.72 -3.96 18.01
CA ARG A 267 -25.76 -3.04 18.48
C ARG A 267 -25.47 -2.51 19.89
N GLN A 268 -25.09 -3.40 20.81
CA GLN A 268 -24.73 -3.02 22.19
C GLN A 268 -23.51 -2.11 22.24
N SER A 269 -22.50 -2.36 21.36
CA SER A 269 -21.32 -1.51 21.23
C SER A 269 -21.66 -0.12 20.70
N ASN A 270 -22.52 -0.01 19.70
CA ASN A 270 -22.99 1.27 19.16
C ASN A 270 -23.79 2.07 20.21
N GLU A 271 -24.67 1.42 20.94
CA GLU A 271 -25.41 2.06 22.05
C GLU A 271 -24.50 2.53 23.18
N ALA A 272 -23.38 1.84 23.43
CA ALA A 272 -22.37 2.27 24.40
C ALA A 272 -21.58 3.50 23.90
N LEU A 273 -21.27 3.56 22.62
CA LEU A 273 -20.61 4.70 21.97
C LEU A 273 -21.52 5.94 21.98
N ASP A 274 -22.80 5.80 21.69
CA ASP A 274 -23.78 6.89 21.75
C ASP A 274 -23.89 7.47 23.16
N ARG A 275 -23.95 6.61 24.18
CA ARG A 275 -23.96 7.05 25.60
C ARG A 275 -22.67 7.77 26.00
N ALA A 276 -21.51 7.33 25.47
CA ALA A 276 -20.25 7.99 25.73
C ALA A 276 -20.17 9.36 25.03
N ALA A 277 -20.71 9.49 23.83
CA ALA A 277 -20.81 10.75 23.11
C ALA A 277 -21.72 11.76 23.85
N ASP A 278 -22.85 11.33 24.35
CA ASP A 278 -23.75 12.16 25.14
C ASP A 278 -23.09 12.64 26.46
N ALA A 279 -22.38 11.75 27.14
CA ALA A 279 -21.64 12.09 28.36
C ALA A 279 -20.51 13.11 28.09
N LEU A 280 -19.82 12.97 26.95
CA LEU A 280 -18.82 13.91 26.52
C LEU A 280 -19.41 15.30 26.21
N GLY A 281 -20.60 15.33 25.61
CA GLY A 281 -21.35 16.58 25.36
C GLY A 281 -21.68 17.32 26.64
N VAL A 282 -22.15 16.58 27.66
CA VAL A 282 -22.44 17.16 28.98
C VAL A 282 -21.19 17.72 29.66
N LEU A 283 -20.07 16.99 29.60
CA LEU A 283 -18.78 17.44 30.14
C LEU A 283 -18.28 18.70 29.45
N MET A 284 -18.38 18.78 28.14
CA MET A 284 -17.97 19.96 27.36
C MET A 284 -18.81 21.19 27.73
N ALA A 285 -20.13 21.03 27.85
CA ALA A 285 -21.00 22.10 28.27
C ALA A 285 -20.69 22.60 29.70
N GLN A 286 -20.31 21.70 30.62
CA GLN A 286 -19.88 22.06 31.98
C GLN A 286 -18.55 22.79 31.95
N LEU A 287 -17.62 22.39 31.11
CA LEU A 287 -16.31 23.02 30.94
C LEU A 287 -16.45 24.46 30.41
N GLU A 288 -17.33 24.69 29.45
CA GLU A 288 -17.63 26.04 28.93
C GLU A 288 -18.28 26.93 30.01
N LYS A 289 -19.18 26.38 30.83
CA LYS A 289 -19.78 27.11 31.95
C LYS A 289 -18.73 27.52 32.99
N ASN A 290 -17.80 26.61 33.31
CA ASN A 290 -16.72 26.89 34.26
C ASN A 290 -15.75 27.92 33.72
N LYS A 291 -15.44 27.88 32.41
CA LYS A 291 -14.59 28.88 31.75
C LYS A 291 -15.18 30.28 31.84
N LYS A 292 -16.49 30.43 31.59
CA LYS A 292 -17.17 31.75 31.75
C LYS A 292 -17.18 32.27 33.17
N LEU A 293 -17.16 31.43 34.18
CA LEU A 293 -17.09 31.82 35.59
C LEU A 293 -15.66 32.28 36.00
N LEU A 294 -14.65 31.90 35.28
CA LEU A 294 -13.25 32.30 35.53
C LEU A 294 -12.84 33.56 34.76
N GLU A 295 -13.62 33.94 33.75
CA GLU A 295 -13.36 35.15 32.93
C GLU A 295 -14.20 36.37 33.36
N GLY A 296 -15.11 36.23 34.32
CA GLY A 296 -15.94 37.31 34.91
C GLY A 296 -15.61 37.56 36.35
#